data_eec3e1e1b806cdc1134bedf94c34401e
#
_entry.id   eec3e1e1b806cdc1134bedf94c34401e
#
_cell.length_a   1.000
_cell.length_b   1.000
_cell.length_c   1.000
_cell.angle_alpha   90.00
_cell.angle_beta   90.00
_cell.angle_gamma   90.00
#
_symmetry.space_group_name_H-M   'P 1'
#
loop_
_entity.id
_entity.type
_entity.pdbx_description
1 polymer ?
#
loop_
_entity_poly.entity_id
_entity_poly.type
_entity_poly.pdbx_seq_one_letter_code
_entity_poly.pdbx_strand_id
1 'polypeptide(L)'
;MKKESTMQKLFAYAGSYKYLTMASWILSAASALIALLPFYYIWRIMQEVVLAAPDYSKAQNLSGLGWSAVGFALLSMFIYICALLCSHIAAFHVQANMRSALMRHILTLPMGFMDSDGSGKIRKIVNESTAATETYLAHQMPDKAGAMATPVGLLLLLVVFDWKLGLLSLVPVVFAFLIMGAMTGQRMKDKMTEYQNALEEMSSEAVEYVRGIPAVKTFGQSVFSFRRFQTSIKKYGKWTIAYTKELMWPMVGFTTLINAIFAVLIGAAYWFGGASGDPAVLINLLFYIIITPVLTVTLNKIAYGGENQMLVEDSLNRIEGILNRKPLPE
;
A
#
# COMPACT_ATOMS: atom_id res chain seq x y z
N MET A 1 29.13 6.02 5.84
CA MET A 1 28.45 6.19 4.53
C MET A 1 26.96 6.39 4.78
N LYS A 2 26.35 7.47 4.27
CA LYS A 2 24.88 7.62 4.33
C LYS A 2 24.27 6.49 3.50
N LYS A 3 23.39 5.68 4.09
CA LYS A 3 22.63 4.63 3.39
C LYS A 3 21.78 5.33 2.33
N GLU A 4 22.05 5.09 1.06
CA GLU A 4 21.23 5.64 -0.03
C GLU A 4 19.79 5.20 0.12
N SER A 5 18.84 6.10 -0.13
CA SER A 5 17.43 5.76 -0.05
C SER A 5 17.03 4.86 -1.23
N THR A 6 16.02 4.01 -1.03
CA THR A 6 15.44 3.15 -2.08
C THR A 6 15.16 3.92 -3.36
N MET A 7 14.66 5.16 -3.24
CA MET A 7 14.36 6.01 -4.40
C MET A 7 15.61 6.53 -5.11
N GLN A 8 16.68 6.86 -4.38
CA GLN A 8 17.94 7.27 -5.01
C GLN A 8 18.54 6.14 -5.85
N LYS A 9 18.50 4.91 -5.36
CA LYS A 9 18.95 3.72 -6.08
C LYS A 9 18.13 3.49 -7.36
N LEU A 10 16.79 3.60 -7.30
CA LEU A 10 15.91 3.43 -8.45
C LEU A 10 16.13 4.54 -9.49
N PHE A 11 16.30 5.79 -9.05
CA PHE A 11 16.54 6.92 -9.96
C PHE A 11 17.90 6.86 -10.67
N ALA A 12 18.88 6.14 -10.13
CA ALA A 12 20.14 5.89 -10.84
C ALA A 12 19.91 5.12 -12.16
N TYR A 13 18.87 4.25 -12.20
CA TYR A 13 18.51 3.50 -13.41
C TYR A 13 17.46 4.21 -14.27
N ALA A 14 16.83 5.28 -13.77
CA ALA A 14 15.74 5.95 -14.47
C ALA A 14 16.20 6.88 -15.60
N GLY A 15 17.43 7.42 -15.53
CA GLY A 15 17.88 8.41 -16.49
C GLY A 15 16.93 9.60 -16.59
N SER A 16 16.51 9.96 -17.82
CA SER A 16 15.53 11.03 -18.06
C SER A 16 14.09 10.66 -17.63
N TYR A 17 13.77 9.39 -17.51
CA TYR A 17 12.42 8.93 -17.11
C TYR A 17 12.08 9.23 -15.65
N LYS A 18 13.04 9.66 -14.83
CA LYS A 18 12.78 10.18 -13.48
C LYS A 18 11.74 11.32 -13.46
N TYR A 19 11.71 12.15 -14.51
CA TYR A 19 10.74 13.24 -14.62
C TYR A 19 9.31 12.73 -14.84
N LEU A 20 9.14 11.63 -15.59
CA LEU A 20 7.83 10.98 -15.75
C LEU A 20 7.36 10.35 -14.42
N THR A 21 8.28 9.77 -13.64
CA THR A 21 7.96 9.28 -12.29
C THR A 21 7.49 10.41 -11.38
N MET A 22 8.18 11.55 -11.39
CA MET A 22 7.76 12.73 -10.60
C MET A 22 6.42 13.28 -11.08
N ALA A 23 6.21 13.38 -12.41
CA ALA A 23 4.94 13.82 -12.99
C ALA A 23 3.79 12.89 -12.57
N SER A 24 4.01 11.57 -12.55
CA SER A 24 3.00 10.62 -12.10
C SER A 24 2.56 10.84 -10.65
N TRP A 25 3.48 11.18 -9.76
CA TRP A 25 3.15 11.48 -8.35
C TRP A 25 2.34 12.76 -8.21
N ILE A 26 2.73 13.81 -8.94
CA ILE A 26 2.00 15.09 -8.92
C ILE A 26 0.59 14.89 -9.49
N LEU A 27 0.45 14.19 -10.61
CA LEU A 27 -0.84 13.91 -11.22
C LEU A 27 -1.71 13.03 -10.32
N SER A 28 -1.14 12.01 -9.67
CA SER A 28 -1.86 11.15 -8.72
C SER A 28 -2.34 11.94 -7.50
N ALA A 29 -1.50 12.81 -6.94
CA ALA A 29 -1.89 13.69 -5.84
C ALA A 29 -2.99 14.68 -6.26
N ALA A 30 -2.88 15.29 -7.42
CA ALA A 30 -3.89 16.18 -7.99
C ALA A 30 -5.22 15.45 -8.22
N SER A 31 -5.17 14.26 -8.82
CA SER A 31 -6.33 13.40 -9.01
C SER A 31 -7.03 13.10 -7.68
N ALA A 32 -6.26 12.72 -6.65
CA ALA A 32 -6.80 12.40 -5.33
C ALA A 32 -7.51 13.59 -4.67
N LEU A 33 -7.00 14.81 -4.84
CA LEU A 33 -7.66 16.04 -4.36
C LEU A 33 -8.93 16.35 -5.16
N ILE A 34 -8.88 16.22 -6.49
CA ILE A 34 -10.05 16.46 -7.36
C ILE A 34 -11.14 15.41 -7.08
N ALA A 35 -10.78 14.18 -6.73
CA ALA A 35 -11.71 13.12 -6.36
C ALA A 35 -12.54 13.43 -5.10
N LEU A 36 -12.19 14.44 -4.32
CA LEU A 36 -12.99 14.92 -3.19
C LEU A 36 -14.13 15.87 -3.61
N LEU A 37 -14.02 16.53 -4.77
CA LEU A 37 -15.02 17.49 -5.23
C LEU A 37 -16.41 16.88 -5.50
N PRO A 38 -16.56 15.67 -6.04
CA PRO A 38 -17.86 15.02 -6.14
C PRO A 38 -18.62 14.96 -4.81
N PHE A 39 -17.92 14.70 -3.69
CA PHE A 39 -18.54 14.66 -2.36
C PHE A 39 -19.06 16.03 -1.91
N TYR A 40 -18.36 17.11 -2.27
CA TYR A 40 -18.84 18.48 -2.06
C TYR A 40 -20.14 18.73 -2.83
N TYR A 41 -20.22 18.34 -4.11
CA TYR A 41 -21.43 18.53 -4.91
C TYR A 41 -22.59 17.66 -4.44
N ILE A 42 -22.34 16.43 -4.00
CA ILE A 42 -23.34 15.56 -3.38
C ILE A 42 -23.87 16.22 -2.09
N TRP A 43 -23.00 16.76 -1.27
CA TRP A 43 -23.42 17.50 -0.08
C TRP A 43 -24.27 18.73 -0.44
N ARG A 44 -23.93 19.48 -1.49
CA ARG A 44 -24.75 20.61 -2.00
C ARG A 44 -26.14 20.14 -2.43
N ILE A 45 -26.24 19.02 -3.13
CA ILE A 45 -27.54 18.42 -3.51
C ILE A 45 -28.35 18.10 -2.25
N MET A 46 -27.75 17.49 -1.26
CA MET A 46 -28.43 17.15 0.00
C MET A 46 -28.87 18.40 0.75
N GLN A 47 -28.05 19.45 0.76
CA GLN A 47 -28.39 20.75 1.35
C GLN A 47 -29.65 21.34 0.68
N GLU A 48 -29.67 21.42 -0.64
CA GLU A 48 -30.82 21.92 -1.40
C GLU A 48 -32.09 21.09 -1.11
N VAL A 49 -32.00 19.76 -1.06
CA VAL A 49 -33.13 18.89 -0.77
C VAL A 49 -33.65 19.05 0.67
N VAL A 50 -32.76 19.10 1.66
CA VAL A 50 -33.16 19.26 3.08
C VAL A 50 -33.78 20.62 3.32
N LEU A 51 -33.23 21.69 2.74
CA LEU A 51 -33.76 23.06 2.91
C LEU A 51 -35.07 23.28 2.15
N ALA A 52 -35.34 22.54 1.08
CA ALA A 52 -36.59 22.61 0.33
C ALA A 52 -37.76 21.91 1.02
N ALA A 53 -37.51 21.02 2.00
CA ALA A 53 -38.56 20.26 2.68
C ALA A 53 -39.59 21.17 3.37
N PRO A 54 -40.90 20.88 3.32
CA PRO A 54 -41.53 19.71 2.67
C PRO A 54 -41.84 19.90 1.18
N ASP A 55 -41.59 21.07 0.60
CA ASP A 55 -41.88 21.37 -0.81
C ASP A 55 -40.62 21.24 -1.67
N TYR A 56 -40.33 20.02 -2.10
CA TYR A 56 -39.13 19.68 -2.89
C TYR A 56 -39.10 20.32 -4.29
N SER A 57 -40.21 20.90 -4.76
CA SER A 57 -40.23 21.68 -6.03
C SER A 57 -39.37 22.93 -5.97
N LYS A 58 -39.06 23.41 -4.75
CA LYS A 58 -38.20 24.55 -4.50
C LYS A 58 -36.70 24.25 -4.57
N ALA A 59 -36.32 22.99 -4.58
CA ALA A 59 -34.90 22.63 -4.71
C ALA A 59 -34.38 23.03 -6.10
N GLN A 60 -33.34 23.86 -6.13
CA GLN A 60 -32.83 24.46 -7.37
C GLN A 60 -31.57 23.75 -7.86
N ASN A 61 -31.39 23.75 -9.17
CA ASN A 61 -30.15 23.33 -9.84
C ASN A 61 -29.62 21.92 -9.49
N LEU A 62 -30.47 21.00 -9.04
CA LEU A 62 -30.06 19.61 -8.68
C LEU A 62 -29.37 18.90 -9.83
N SER A 63 -29.88 19.06 -11.07
CA SER A 63 -29.29 18.48 -12.28
C SER A 63 -27.89 19.04 -12.56
N GLY A 64 -27.69 20.36 -12.45
CA GLY A 64 -26.40 20.99 -12.63
C GLY A 64 -25.35 20.54 -11.60
N LEU A 65 -25.76 20.43 -10.33
CA LEU A 65 -24.91 19.93 -9.27
C LEU A 65 -24.55 18.45 -9.49
N GLY A 66 -25.53 17.63 -9.93
CA GLY A 66 -25.31 16.23 -10.26
C GLY A 66 -24.32 16.03 -11.41
N TRP A 67 -24.49 16.79 -12.50
CA TRP A 67 -23.54 16.75 -13.62
C TRP A 67 -22.16 17.27 -13.24
N SER A 68 -22.06 18.24 -12.35
CA SER A 68 -20.78 18.71 -11.81
C SER A 68 -20.08 17.60 -11.01
N ALA A 69 -20.81 16.89 -10.14
CA ALA A 69 -20.26 15.75 -9.40
C ALA A 69 -19.71 14.67 -10.35
N VAL A 70 -20.48 14.27 -11.37
CA VAL A 70 -20.05 13.31 -12.38
C VAL A 70 -18.83 13.83 -13.16
N GLY A 71 -18.87 15.11 -13.59
CA GLY A 71 -17.78 15.74 -14.34
C GLY A 71 -16.45 15.72 -13.56
N PHE A 72 -16.45 16.07 -12.27
CA PHE A 72 -15.24 16.02 -11.44
C PHE A 72 -14.79 14.59 -11.14
N ALA A 73 -15.71 13.63 -10.99
CA ALA A 73 -15.36 12.22 -10.85
C ALA A 73 -14.65 11.69 -12.10
N LEU A 74 -15.18 11.98 -13.29
CA LEU A 74 -14.56 11.60 -14.56
C LEU A 74 -13.22 12.32 -14.78
N LEU A 75 -13.12 13.58 -14.43
CA LEU A 75 -11.87 14.35 -14.53
C LEU A 75 -10.79 13.76 -13.62
N SER A 76 -11.12 13.43 -12.36
CA SER A 76 -10.17 12.80 -11.45
C SER A 76 -9.68 11.46 -11.98
N MET A 77 -10.61 10.62 -12.49
CA MET A 77 -10.26 9.34 -13.11
C MET A 77 -9.34 9.52 -14.33
N PHE A 78 -9.62 10.48 -15.19
CA PHE A 78 -8.79 10.77 -16.37
C PHE A 78 -7.37 11.18 -15.96
N ILE A 79 -7.24 12.09 -14.99
CA ILE A 79 -5.92 12.53 -14.49
C ILE A 79 -5.17 11.35 -13.85
N TYR A 80 -5.86 10.47 -13.12
CA TYR A 80 -5.24 9.28 -12.55
C TYR A 80 -4.74 8.30 -13.62
N ILE A 81 -5.50 8.09 -14.70
CA ILE A 81 -5.06 7.29 -15.83
C ILE A 81 -3.79 7.90 -16.47
N CYS A 82 -3.73 9.21 -16.64
CA CYS A 82 -2.52 9.90 -17.14
C CYS A 82 -1.34 9.70 -16.16
N ALA A 83 -1.58 9.75 -14.84
CA ALA A 83 -0.57 9.47 -13.83
C ALA A 83 -0.01 8.04 -13.96
N LEU A 84 -0.89 7.04 -14.12
CA LEU A 84 -0.50 5.65 -14.31
C LEU A 84 0.26 5.42 -15.62
N LEU A 85 -0.15 6.04 -16.71
CA LEU A 85 0.60 5.96 -17.99
C LEU A 85 2.03 6.48 -17.82
N CYS A 86 2.21 7.63 -17.17
CA CYS A 86 3.54 8.17 -16.88
C CYS A 86 4.37 7.23 -16.00
N SER A 87 3.76 6.65 -14.95
CA SER A 87 4.46 5.74 -14.03
C SER A 87 4.85 4.44 -14.70
N HIS A 88 3.98 3.82 -15.49
CA HIS A 88 4.27 2.57 -16.20
C HIS A 88 5.39 2.74 -17.23
N ILE A 89 5.35 3.81 -18.04
CA ILE A 89 6.42 4.10 -19.00
C ILE A 89 7.77 4.22 -18.27
N ALA A 90 7.82 4.99 -17.19
CA ALA A 90 9.03 5.15 -16.40
C ALA A 90 9.49 3.82 -15.77
N ALA A 91 8.58 3.09 -15.15
CA ALA A 91 8.87 1.83 -14.44
C ALA A 91 9.42 0.75 -15.39
N PHE A 92 8.84 0.59 -16.58
CA PHE A 92 9.35 -0.37 -17.57
C PHE A 92 10.76 -0.01 -18.06
N HIS A 93 11.07 1.28 -18.23
CA HIS A 93 12.43 1.71 -18.61
C HIS A 93 13.43 1.46 -17.47
N VAL A 94 13.06 1.75 -16.21
CA VAL A 94 13.89 1.43 -15.04
C VAL A 94 14.16 -0.07 -14.97
N GLN A 95 13.14 -0.90 -15.10
CA GLN A 95 13.25 -2.35 -15.08
C GLN A 95 14.17 -2.87 -16.21
N ALA A 96 14.00 -2.37 -17.43
CA ALA A 96 14.83 -2.75 -18.58
C ALA A 96 16.29 -2.36 -18.37
N ASN A 97 16.55 -1.16 -17.87
CA ASN A 97 17.90 -0.69 -17.57
C ASN A 97 18.55 -1.51 -16.43
N MET A 98 17.81 -1.85 -15.39
CA MET A 98 18.30 -2.71 -14.31
C MET A 98 18.63 -4.12 -14.81
N ARG A 99 17.77 -4.72 -15.63
CA ARG A 99 18.04 -6.03 -16.26
C ARG A 99 19.28 -5.98 -17.14
N SER A 100 19.41 -4.94 -17.95
CA SER A 100 20.58 -4.74 -18.81
C SER A 100 21.87 -4.60 -18.01
N ALA A 101 21.85 -3.81 -16.94
CA ALA A 101 22.99 -3.62 -16.05
C ALA A 101 23.39 -4.95 -15.37
N LEU A 102 22.41 -5.70 -14.83
CA LEU A 102 22.63 -7.02 -14.24
C LEU A 102 23.24 -8.00 -15.24
N MET A 103 22.66 -8.12 -16.43
CA MET A 103 23.13 -9.07 -17.45
C MET A 103 24.54 -8.73 -17.92
N ARG A 104 24.85 -7.46 -18.17
CA ARG A 104 26.21 -7.01 -18.53
C ARG A 104 27.21 -7.36 -17.42
N HIS A 105 26.86 -7.08 -16.17
CA HIS A 105 27.75 -7.37 -15.06
C HIS A 105 27.96 -8.88 -14.86
N ILE A 106 26.90 -9.70 -14.96
CA ILE A 106 27.00 -11.17 -14.87
C ILE A 106 27.97 -11.74 -15.89
N LEU A 107 28.00 -11.18 -17.13
CA LEU A 107 28.92 -11.62 -18.18
C LEU A 107 30.41 -11.33 -17.86
N THR A 108 30.69 -10.42 -16.93
CA THR A 108 32.07 -10.12 -16.48
C THR A 108 32.50 -10.94 -15.27
N LEU A 109 31.60 -11.74 -14.68
CA LEU A 109 31.90 -12.54 -13.48
C LEU A 109 32.60 -13.87 -13.84
N PRO A 110 33.39 -14.46 -12.92
CA PRO A 110 33.99 -15.76 -13.09
C PRO A 110 32.94 -16.87 -13.32
N MET A 111 33.24 -17.90 -14.11
CA MET A 111 32.34 -19.04 -14.35
C MET A 111 31.90 -19.74 -13.06
N GLY A 112 32.77 -19.83 -12.07
CA GLY A 112 32.43 -20.40 -10.75
C GLY A 112 31.33 -19.66 -9.98
N PHE A 113 30.99 -18.42 -10.37
CA PHE A 113 29.83 -17.70 -9.85
C PHE A 113 28.50 -18.42 -10.18
N MET A 114 28.39 -18.94 -11.41
CA MET A 114 27.20 -19.68 -11.86
C MET A 114 27.01 -20.98 -11.08
N ASP A 115 28.11 -21.63 -10.72
CA ASP A 115 28.10 -22.89 -9.97
C ASP A 115 27.76 -22.63 -8.47
N SER A 116 28.28 -21.55 -7.90
CA SER A 116 28.09 -21.24 -6.47
C SER A 116 26.68 -20.74 -6.13
N ASP A 117 26.11 -19.88 -6.95
CA ASP A 117 24.79 -19.28 -6.68
C ASP A 117 23.63 -20.02 -7.38
N GLY A 118 23.92 -20.85 -8.37
CA GLY A 118 22.94 -21.60 -9.15
C GLY A 118 22.15 -20.71 -10.14
N SER A 119 21.93 -21.23 -11.33
CA SER A 119 21.21 -20.54 -12.41
C SER A 119 19.78 -20.12 -12.02
N GLY A 120 19.11 -20.91 -11.18
CA GLY A 120 17.76 -20.61 -10.70
C GLY A 120 17.69 -19.35 -9.84
N LYS A 121 18.65 -19.15 -8.93
CA LYS A 121 18.74 -17.93 -8.07
C LYS A 121 19.01 -16.69 -8.92
N ILE A 122 19.95 -16.79 -9.85
CA ILE A 122 20.28 -15.68 -10.75
C ILE A 122 19.07 -15.29 -11.59
N ARG A 123 18.40 -16.29 -12.21
CA ARG A 123 17.18 -16.08 -12.98
C ARG A 123 16.09 -15.38 -12.15
N LYS A 124 15.91 -15.80 -10.89
CA LYS A 124 14.96 -15.20 -9.96
C LYS A 124 15.29 -13.72 -9.71
N ILE A 125 16.55 -13.38 -9.44
CA ILE A 125 16.96 -11.99 -9.19
C ILE A 125 16.76 -11.14 -10.45
N VAL A 126 17.17 -11.61 -11.62
CA VAL A 126 17.04 -10.87 -12.88
C VAL A 126 15.58 -10.64 -13.27
N ASN A 127 14.70 -11.61 -13.04
CA ASN A 127 13.30 -11.51 -13.45
C ASN A 127 12.39 -10.97 -12.33
N GLU A 128 12.37 -11.64 -11.17
CA GLU A 128 11.40 -11.33 -10.11
C GLU A 128 11.79 -10.10 -9.31
N SER A 129 13.08 -9.95 -8.92
CA SER A 129 13.49 -8.76 -8.16
C SER A 129 13.39 -7.48 -8.97
N THR A 130 13.69 -7.52 -10.28
CA THR A 130 13.48 -6.33 -11.15
C THR A 130 11.99 -6.07 -11.41
N ALA A 131 11.14 -7.10 -11.49
CA ALA A 131 9.70 -6.93 -11.60
C ALA A 131 9.09 -6.31 -10.33
N ALA A 132 9.59 -6.69 -9.14
CA ALA A 132 9.15 -6.06 -7.90
C ALA A 132 9.46 -4.55 -7.86
N THR A 133 10.59 -4.11 -8.42
CA THR A 133 10.92 -2.67 -8.52
C THR A 133 10.02 -1.95 -9.53
N GLU A 134 9.65 -2.61 -10.64
CA GLU A 134 8.69 -2.08 -11.61
C GLU A 134 7.32 -1.88 -10.97
N THR A 135 6.77 -2.90 -10.34
CA THR A 135 5.46 -2.85 -9.66
C THR A 135 5.41 -1.75 -8.59
N TYR A 136 6.51 -1.55 -7.87
CA TYR A 136 6.63 -0.47 -6.90
C TYR A 136 6.54 0.92 -7.54
N LEU A 137 7.29 1.17 -8.60
CA LEU A 137 7.29 2.46 -9.30
C LEU A 137 5.99 2.70 -10.07
N ALA A 138 5.44 1.65 -10.70
CA ALA A 138 4.26 1.76 -11.54
C ALA A 138 2.97 2.01 -10.75
N HIS A 139 2.78 1.32 -9.63
CA HIS A 139 1.53 1.33 -8.88
C HIS A 139 1.68 1.93 -7.48
N GLN A 140 2.65 1.45 -6.69
CA GLN A 140 2.69 1.77 -5.28
C GLN A 140 3.09 3.23 -5.00
N MET A 141 3.99 3.80 -5.80
CA MET A 141 4.43 5.18 -5.61
C MET A 141 3.36 6.20 -5.99
N PRO A 142 2.67 6.10 -7.15
CA PRO A 142 1.51 6.95 -7.45
C PRO A 142 0.39 6.81 -6.41
N ASP A 143 0.06 5.58 -5.99
CA ASP A 143 -0.94 5.33 -4.95
C ASP A 143 -0.55 5.96 -3.61
N LYS A 144 0.72 5.88 -3.23
CA LYS A 144 1.24 6.52 -2.02
C LYS A 144 1.16 8.04 -2.09
N ALA A 145 1.47 8.63 -3.25
CA ALA A 145 1.34 10.08 -3.46
C ALA A 145 -0.12 10.53 -3.31
N GLY A 146 -1.07 9.82 -3.91
CA GLY A 146 -2.50 10.06 -3.74
C GLY A 146 -2.96 9.87 -2.29
N ALA A 147 -2.53 8.77 -1.64
CA ALA A 147 -2.88 8.48 -0.26
C ALA A 147 -2.31 9.49 0.74
N MET A 148 -1.20 10.17 0.42
CA MET A 148 -0.68 11.27 1.24
C MET A 148 -1.38 12.61 0.96
N ALA A 149 -1.83 12.84 -0.27
CA ALA A 149 -2.56 14.06 -0.64
C ALA A 149 -3.99 14.07 -0.09
N THR A 150 -4.68 12.91 -0.08
CA THR A 150 -6.08 12.81 0.38
C THR A 150 -6.28 13.31 1.81
N PRO A 151 -5.49 12.95 2.84
CA PRO A 151 -5.63 13.50 4.18
C PRO A 151 -5.51 15.03 4.24
N VAL A 152 -4.63 15.61 3.43
CA VAL A 152 -4.48 17.07 3.36
C VAL A 152 -5.78 17.71 2.83
N GLY A 153 -6.33 17.16 1.74
CA GLY A 153 -7.62 17.60 1.20
C GLY A 153 -8.77 17.41 2.19
N LEU A 154 -8.80 16.27 2.89
CA LEU A 154 -9.81 16.00 3.92
C LEU A 154 -9.70 16.98 5.09
N LEU A 155 -8.49 17.27 5.58
CA LEU A 155 -8.29 18.28 6.65
C LEU A 155 -8.77 19.67 6.22
N LEU A 156 -8.53 20.07 4.97
CA LEU A 156 -9.07 21.33 4.45
C LEU A 156 -10.61 21.32 4.45
N LEU A 157 -11.23 20.22 4.02
CA LEU A 157 -12.67 20.07 4.04
C LEU A 157 -13.22 20.10 5.47
N LEU A 158 -12.57 19.46 6.44
CA LEU A 158 -12.98 19.46 7.84
C LEU A 158 -13.07 20.90 8.41
N VAL A 159 -12.11 21.75 8.05
CA VAL A 159 -12.10 23.16 8.50
C VAL A 159 -13.23 23.97 7.84
N VAL A 160 -13.51 23.70 6.56
CA VAL A 160 -14.51 24.45 5.76
C VAL A 160 -15.95 24.13 6.18
N PHE A 161 -16.24 22.85 6.51
CA PHE A 161 -17.62 22.42 6.76
C PHE A 161 -18.05 22.58 8.22
N ASP A 162 -17.41 21.88 9.14
CA ASP A 162 -17.68 21.98 10.57
C ASP A 162 -16.43 21.52 11.34
N TRP A 163 -15.69 22.48 11.86
CA TRP A 163 -14.45 22.19 12.56
C TRP A 163 -14.64 21.32 13.82
N LYS A 164 -15.83 21.40 14.49
CA LYS A 164 -16.12 20.61 15.70
C LYS A 164 -16.31 19.14 15.37
N LEU A 165 -17.17 18.83 14.38
CA LEU A 165 -17.35 17.47 13.88
C LEU A 165 -16.04 16.93 13.26
N GLY A 166 -15.31 17.80 12.56
CA GLY A 166 -14.01 17.50 12.00
C GLY A 166 -12.99 17.07 13.05
N LEU A 167 -12.78 17.86 14.10
CA LEU A 167 -11.87 17.50 15.18
C LEU A 167 -12.28 16.22 15.91
N LEU A 168 -13.59 16.02 16.14
CA LEU A 168 -14.10 14.81 16.76
C LEU A 168 -13.85 13.56 15.90
N SER A 169 -13.95 13.67 14.58
CA SER A 169 -13.63 12.57 13.66
C SER A 169 -12.15 12.16 13.70
N LEU A 170 -11.24 13.10 14.04
CA LEU A 170 -9.82 12.80 14.17
C LEU A 170 -9.45 12.03 15.44
N VAL A 171 -10.29 12.09 16.49
CA VAL A 171 -10.00 11.42 17.76
C VAL A 171 -9.80 9.90 17.57
N PRO A 172 -10.74 9.14 16.98
CA PRO A 172 -10.51 7.73 16.71
C PRO A 172 -9.32 7.47 15.79
N VAL A 173 -9.05 8.36 14.83
CA VAL A 173 -7.91 8.25 13.91
C VAL A 173 -6.58 8.31 14.68
N VAL A 174 -6.42 9.29 15.57
CA VAL A 174 -5.21 9.42 16.39
C VAL A 174 -4.99 8.16 17.25
N PHE A 175 -6.03 7.67 17.92
CA PHE A 175 -5.92 6.44 18.71
C PHE A 175 -5.63 5.22 17.85
N ALA A 176 -6.21 5.12 16.65
CA ALA A 176 -5.91 4.05 15.70
C ALA A 176 -4.43 4.04 15.31
N PHE A 177 -3.85 5.20 14.98
CA PHE A 177 -2.41 5.31 14.66
C PHE A 177 -1.49 5.07 15.85
N LEU A 178 -1.90 5.43 17.07
CA LEU A 178 -1.16 5.08 18.29
C LEU A 178 -1.09 3.56 18.48
N ILE A 179 -2.21 2.85 18.29
CA ILE A 179 -2.25 1.38 18.35
C ILE A 179 -1.38 0.79 17.23
N MET A 180 -1.45 1.33 16.03
CA MET A 180 -0.64 0.89 14.90
C MET A 180 0.85 1.10 15.15
N GLY A 181 1.24 2.19 15.83
CA GLY A 181 2.63 2.41 16.24
C GLY A 181 3.20 1.26 17.07
N ALA A 182 2.37 0.59 17.85
CA ALA A 182 2.76 -0.60 18.62
C ALA A 182 3.11 -1.81 17.72
N MET A 183 2.60 -1.85 16.47
CA MET A 183 2.91 -2.91 15.49
C MET A 183 4.24 -2.70 14.77
N THR A 184 4.87 -1.53 14.89
CA THR A 184 6.13 -1.19 14.20
C THR A 184 7.37 -1.32 15.07
N GLY A 185 7.24 -1.81 16.30
CA GLY A 185 8.33 -1.97 17.27
C GLY A 185 9.33 -3.08 16.92
N GLN A 186 10.50 -3.08 17.60
CA GLN A 186 11.55 -4.09 17.42
C GLN A 186 11.04 -5.51 17.64
N ARG A 187 10.20 -5.73 18.63
CA ARG A 187 9.55 -7.04 18.94
C ARG A 187 8.80 -7.61 17.72
N MET A 188 8.12 -6.75 16.96
CA MET A 188 7.38 -7.18 15.77
C MET A 188 8.33 -7.52 14.62
N LYS A 189 9.41 -6.74 14.46
CA LYS A 189 10.45 -7.03 13.47
C LYS A 189 11.13 -8.37 13.75
N ASP A 190 11.43 -8.67 15.00
CA ASP A 190 12.04 -9.94 15.39
C ASP A 190 11.11 -11.13 15.06
N LYS A 191 9.82 -11.01 15.37
CA LYS A 191 8.82 -12.03 15.03
C LYS A 191 8.61 -12.20 13.53
N MET A 192 8.63 -11.11 12.78
CA MET A 192 8.57 -11.17 11.32
C MET A 192 9.80 -11.87 10.75
N THR A 193 10.98 -11.59 11.28
CA THR A 193 12.22 -12.26 10.86
C THR A 193 12.15 -13.76 11.12
N GLU A 194 11.70 -14.19 12.30
CA GLU A 194 11.54 -15.62 12.62
C GLU A 194 10.51 -16.31 11.73
N TYR A 195 9.40 -15.62 11.42
CA TYR A 195 8.41 -16.10 10.47
C TYR A 195 9.01 -16.30 9.07
N GLN A 196 9.78 -15.33 8.56
CA GLN A 196 10.43 -15.40 7.26
C GLN A 196 11.48 -16.51 7.21
N ASN A 197 12.30 -16.64 8.25
CA ASN A 197 13.30 -17.71 8.37
C ASN A 197 12.63 -19.10 8.34
N ALA A 198 11.53 -19.26 9.05
CA ALA A 198 10.79 -20.52 9.07
C ALA A 198 10.13 -20.83 7.72
N LEU A 199 9.66 -19.83 6.98
CA LEU A 199 9.13 -19.96 5.62
C LEU A 199 10.23 -20.38 4.63
N GLU A 200 11.42 -19.77 4.72
CA GLU A 200 12.57 -20.10 3.88
C GLU A 200 13.05 -21.53 4.13
N GLU A 201 13.18 -21.93 5.39
CA GLU A 201 13.53 -23.30 5.79
C GLU A 201 12.51 -24.32 5.24
N MET A 202 11.21 -24.05 5.40
CA MET A 202 10.15 -24.92 4.88
C MET A 202 10.21 -25.03 3.34
N SER A 203 10.46 -23.91 2.66
CA SER A 203 10.57 -23.89 1.20
C SER A 203 11.77 -24.67 0.70
N SER A 204 12.92 -24.56 1.38
CA SER A 204 14.13 -25.34 1.06
C SER A 204 13.92 -26.84 1.25
N GLU A 205 13.35 -27.24 2.37
CA GLU A 205 13.05 -28.67 2.66
C GLU A 205 12.00 -29.23 1.68
N ALA A 206 11.04 -28.41 1.21
CA ALA A 206 10.09 -28.82 0.18
C ALA A 206 10.77 -29.13 -1.16
N VAL A 207 11.72 -28.29 -1.59
CA VAL A 207 12.49 -28.50 -2.81
C VAL A 207 13.37 -29.75 -2.71
N GLU A 208 14.07 -29.95 -1.57
CA GLU A 208 14.87 -31.15 -1.33
C GLU A 208 14.01 -32.40 -1.32
N TYR A 209 12.83 -32.33 -0.69
CA TYR A 209 11.89 -33.45 -0.70
C TYR A 209 11.49 -33.86 -2.11
N VAL A 210 11.06 -32.88 -2.95
CA VAL A 210 10.66 -33.15 -4.34
C VAL A 210 11.81 -33.74 -5.16
N ARG A 211 13.04 -33.23 -4.98
CA ARG A 211 14.24 -33.78 -5.63
C ARG A 211 14.59 -35.20 -5.17
N GLY A 212 14.30 -35.52 -3.92
CA GLY A 212 14.57 -36.84 -3.33
C GLY A 212 13.53 -37.92 -3.66
N ILE A 213 12.35 -37.57 -4.20
CA ILE A 213 11.27 -38.52 -4.51
C ILE A 213 11.74 -39.72 -5.38
N PRO A 214 12.51 -39.52 -6.46
CA PRO A 214 12.99 -40.61 -7.27
C PRO A 214 13.84 -41.62 -6.46
N ALA A 215 14.77 -41.14 -5.62
CA ALA A 215 15.60 -41.98 -4.77
C ALA A 215 14.76 -42.75 -3.74
N VAL A 216 13.80 -42.08 -3.08
CA VAL A 216 12.88 -42.71 -2.13
C VAL A 216 12.07 -43.82 -2.78
N LYS A 217 11.59 -43.63 -4.02
CA LYS A 217 10.85 -44.64 -4.78
C LYS A 217 11.73 -45.81 -5.19
N THR A 218 12.96 -45.53 -5.63
CA THR A 218 13.90 -46.58 -6.08
C THR A 218 14.35 -47.50 -4.95
N PHE A 219 14.58 -46.94 -3.76
CA PHE A 219 15.07 -47.73 -2.61
C PHE A 219 13.95 -48.19 -1.65
N GLY A 220 12.68 -48.05 -2.02
CA GLY A 220 11.55 -48.51 -1.21
C GLY A 220 11.46 -47.87 0.17
N GLN A 221 12.15 -46.76 0.41
CA GLN A 221 12.16 -46.05 1.69
C GLN A 221 10.81 -45.44 1.95
N SER A 222 10.26 -45.68 3.13
CA SER A 222 9.00 -45.11 3.55
C SER A 222 9.21 -43.71 4.13
N VAL A 223 8.11 -43.04 4.37
CA VAL A 223 7.74 -41.73 4.99
C VAL A 223 8.79 -41.06 5.94
N PHE A 224 9.90 -41.72 6.33
CA PHE A 224 10.91 -41.14 7.23
C PHE A 224 11.77 -40.03 6.60
N SER A 225 11.96 -40.03 5.29
CA SER A 225 12.58 -38.89 4.58
C SER A 225 11.71 -37.64 4.63
N PHE A 226 10.41 -37.80 4.93
CA PHE A 226 9.42 -36.72 5.11
C PHE A 226 9.56 -35.98 6.45
N ARG A 227 10.33 -36.56 7.39
CA ARG A 227 10.37 -36.03 8.77
C ARG A 227 10.94 -34.62 8.87
N ARG A 228 11.96 -34.30 8.08
CA ARG A 228 12.56 -32.97 8.06
C ARG A 228 11.57 -31.93 7.51
N PHE A 229 10.94 -32.19 6.38
CA PHE A 229 9.94 -31.35 5.77
C PHE A 229 8.70 -31.19 6.70
N GLN A 230 8.22 -32.28 7.30
CA GLN A 230 7.13 -32.24 8.26
C GLN A 230 7.47 -31.36 9.49
N THR A 231 8.72 -31.44 9.97
CA THR A 231 9.18 -30.60 11.08
C THR A 231 9.25 -29.14 10.70
N SER A 232 9.73 -28.80 9.49
CA SER A 232 9.76 -27.42 8.99
C SER A 232 8.36 -26.86 8.80
N ILE A 233 7.38 -27.63 8.30
CA ILE A 233 5.97 -27.25 8.24
C ILE A 233 5.42 -26.90 9.64
N LYS A 234 5.67 -27.76 10.63
CA LYS A 234 5.22 -27.51 12.00
C LYS A 234 5.87 -26.27 12.60
N LYS A 235 7.16 -26.04 12.35
CA LYS A 235 7.90 -24.86 12.79
C LYS A 235 7.34 -23.59 12.14
N TYR A 236 7.13 -23.62 10.81
CA TYR A 236 6.49 -22.52 10.10
C TYR A 236 5.08 -22.22 10.64
N GLY A 237 4.25 -23.26 10.82
CA GLY A 237 2.90 -23.10 11.40
C GLY A 237 2.93 -22.48 12.80
N LYS A 238 3.88 -22.89 13.66
CA LYS A 238 4.06 -22.31 15.00
C LYS A 238 4.38 -20.81 14.92
N TRP A 239 5.30 -20.41 14.06
CA TRP A 239 5.69 -19.02 13.90
C TRP A 239 4.59 -18.19 13.24
N THR A 240 3.89 -18.75 12.24
CA THR A 240 2.72 -18.11 11.62
C THR A 240 1.64 -17.79 12.65
N ILE A 241 1.29 -18.78 13.48
CA ILE A 241 0.29 -18.59 14.53
C ILE A 241 0.76 -17.54 15.57
N ALA A 242 2.05 -17.62 15.98
CA ALA A 242 2.60 -16.68 16.95
C ALA A 242 2.59 -15.24 16.40
N TYR A 243 2.98 -15.04 15.15
CA TYR A 243 2.97 -13.75 14.46
C TYR A 243 1.54 -13.21 14.31
N THR A 244 0.61 -14.04 13.83
CA THR A 244 -0.80 -13.66 13.65
C THR A 244 -1.46 -13.28 14.97
N LYS A 245 -1.20 -14.03 16.06
CA LYS A 245 -1.74 -13.70 17.38
C LYS A 245 -1.21 -12.38 17.94
N GLU A 246 0.05 -12.06 17.67
CA GLU A 246 0.63 -10.78 18.09
C GLU A 246 0.01 -9.59 17.35
N LEU A 247 -0.28 -9.76 16.05
CA LEU A 247 -0.91 -8.74 15.21
C LEU A 247 -2.42 -8.60 15.46
N MET A 248 -3.07 -9.67 15.90
CA MET A 248 -4.54 -9.75 15.96
C MET A 248 -5.16 -8.59 16.75
N TRP A 249 -4.73 -8.36 17.97
CA TRP A 249 -5.34 -7.33 18.82
C TRP A 249 -5.06 -5.90 18.34
N PRO A 250 -3.82 -5.52 17.96
CA PRO A 250 -3.57 -4.22 17.34
C PRO A 250 -4.37 -4.00 16.04
N MET A 251 -4.47 -5.02 15.16
CA MET A 251 -5.25 -4.91 13.91
C MET A 251 -6.74 -4.76 14.18
N VAL A 252 -7.29 -5.55 15.11
CA VAL A 252 -8.70 -5.42 15.52
C VAL A 252 -8.95 -4.04 16.11
N GLY A 253 -8.08 -3.58 17.02
CA GLY A 253 -8.18 -2.26 17.62
C GLY A 253 -8.11 -1.13 16.59
N PHE A 254 -7.14 -1.18 15.67
CA PHE A 254 -7.01 -0.22 14.58
C PHE A 254 -8.27 -0.19 13.71
N THR A 255 -8.71 -1.35 13.21
CA THR A 255 -9.88 -1.46 12.34
C THR A 255 -11.15 -0.99 13.05
N THR A 256 -11.34 -1.36 14.33
CA THR A 256 -12.49 -0.95 15.12
C THR A 256 -12.51 0.56 15.32
N LEU A 257 -11.38 1.18 15.66
CA LEU A 257 -11.30 2.64 15.85
C LEU A 257 -11.54 3.41 14.54
N ILE A 258 -11.00 2.95 13.41
CA ILE A 258 -11.26 3.57 12.13
C ILE A 258 -12.75 3.51 11.77
N ASN A 259 -13.41 2.39 12.01
CA ASN A 259 -14.86 2.28 11.78
C ASN A 259 -15.71 2.98 12.85
N ALA A 260 -15.17 3.20 14.06
CA ALA A 260 -15.84 3.94 15.11
C ALA A 260 -15.98 5.46 14.79
N ILE A 261 -15.25 5.99 13.81
CA ILE A 261 -15.40 7.38 13.35
C ILE A 261 -16.87 7.68 13.08
N PHE A 262 -17.56 6.78 12.43
CA PHE A 262 -18.98 6.93 12.11
C PHE A 262 -19.87 7.03 13.36
N ALA A 263 -19.65 6.16 14.34
CA ALA A 263 -20.40 6.18 15.61
C ALA A 263 -20.13 7.45 16.42
N VAL A 264 -18.87 7.90 16.44
CA VAL A 264 -18.46 9.14 17.11
C VAL A 264 -19.15 10.35 16.48
N LEU A 265 -19.21 10.41 15.16
CA LEU A 265 -19.87 11.51 14.42
C LEU A 265 -21.37 11.55 14.69
N ILE A 266 -22.06 10.40 14.72
CA ILE A 266 -23.48 10.33 15.05
C ILE A 266 -23.72 10.80 16.50
N GLY A 267 -22.92 10.28 17.44
CA GLY A 267 -23.01 10.68 18.85
C GLY A 267 -22.76 12.19 19.06
N ALA A 268 -21.76 12.72 18.36
CA ALA A 268 -21.44 14.15 18.39
C ALA A 268 -22.55 15.03 17.81
N ALA A 269 -23.12 14.63 16.68
CA ALA A 269 -24.22 15.38 16.07
C ALA A 269 -25.48 15.35 16.95
N TYR A 270 -25.77 14.22 17.63
CA TYR A 270 -26.84 14.16 18.61
C TYR A 270 -26.57 15.08 19.81
N TRP A 271 -25.32 15.11 20.31
CA TRP A 271 -24.94 15.95 21.43
C TRP A 271 -25.01 17.45 21.11
N PHE A 272 -24.50 17.84 19.93
CA PHE A 272 -24.45 19.27 19.53
C PHE A 272 -25.76 19.76 18.89
N GLY A 273 -26.47 18.90 18.16
CA GLY A 273 -27.64 19.24 17.36
C GLY A 273 -28.97 18.81 17.96
N GLY A 274 -29.00 17.76 18.79
CA GLY A 274 -30.24 17.16 19.32
C GLY A 274 -31.05 18.10 20.21
N ALA A 275 -30.43 19.10 20.82
CA ALA A 275 -31.12 20.11 21.64
C ALA A 275 -31.60 21.35 20.83
N SER A 276 -31.02 21.60 19.65
CA SER A 276 -31.29 22.82 18.87
C SER A 276 -32.18 22.60 17.64
N GLY A 277 -32.30 21.35 17.14
CA GLY A 277 -33.05 21.03 15.92
C GLY A 277 -32.54 21.73 14.66
N ASP A 278 -31.27 22.19 14.66
CA ASP A 278 -30.67 22.94 13.57
C ASP A 278 -30.43 22.07 12.34
N PRO A 279 -31.10 22.34 11.19
CA PRO A 279 -30.89 21.60 9.95
C PRO A 279 -29.42 21.61 9.47
N ALA A 280 -28.65 22.65 9.81
CA ALA A 280 -27.25 22.74 9.40
C ALA A 280 -26.39 21.64 10.01
N VAL A 281 -26.65 21.26 11.27
CA VAL A 281 -25.95 20.15 11.93
C VAL A 281 -26.23 18.82 11.23
N LEU A 282 -27.49 18.59 10.82
CA LEU A 282 -27.88 17.38 10.08
C LEU A 282 -27.18 17.34 8.72
N ILE A 283 -27.16 18.45 7.98
CA ILE A 283 -26.55 18.55 6.65
C ILE A 283 -25.03 18.30 6.76
N ASN A 284 -24.37 18.89 7.75
CA ASN A 284 -22.95 18.67 7.99
C ASN A 284 -22.66 17.22 8.41
N LEU A 285 -23.48 16.63 9.27
CA LEU A 285 -23.38 15.21 9.64
C LEU A 285 -23.46 14.32 8.40
N LEU A 286 -24.42 14.56 7.51
CA LEU A 286 -24.58 13.80 6.26
C LEU A 286 -23.31 13.88 5.38
N PHE A 287 -22.68 15.06 5.30
CA PHE A 287 -21.39 15.19 4.60
C PHE A 287 -20.31 14.27 5.21
N TYR A 288 -20.17 14.30 6.53
CA TYR A 288 -19.18 13.45 7.21
C TYR A 288 -19.46 11.95 7.03
N ILE A 289 -20.73 11.57 7.03
CA ILE A 289 -21.14 10.18 6.76
C ILE A 289 -20.69 9.74 5.36
N ILE A 290 -20.89 10.58 4.34
CA ILE A 290 -20.53 10.26 2.95
C ILE A 290 -19.03 10.22 2.74
N ILE A 291 -18.25 11.08 3.41
CA ILE A 291 -16.80 11.15 3.26
C ILE A 291 -16.04 10.09 4.09
N THR A 292 -16.65 9.54 5.14
CA THR A 292 -16.02 8.57 6.04
C THR A 292 -15.44 7.33 5.31
N PRO A 293 -16.09 6.72 4.31
CA PRO A 293 -15.50 5.61 3.55
C PRO A 293 -14.18 5.99 2.85
N VAL A 294 -14.08 7.22 2.31
CA VAL A 294 -12.85 7.71 1.69
C VAL A 294 -11.74 7.82 2.72
N LEU A 295 -12.06 8.33 3.90
CA LEU A 295 -11.15 8.42 5.04
C LEU A 295 -10.64 7.02 5.44
N THR A 296 -11.55 6.06 5.62
CA THR A 296 -11.22 4.68 5.99
C THR A 296 -10.31 4.01 4.97
N VAL A 297 -10.62 4.10 3.68
CA VAL A 297 -9.81 3.51 2.60
C VAL A 297 -8.42 4.15 2.56
N THR A 298 -8.34 5.47 2.68
CA THR A 298 -7.06 6.22 2.65
C THR A 298 -6.18 5.86 3.84
N LEU A 299 -6.74 5.81 5.05
CA LEU A 299 -6.01 5.44 6.26
C LEU A 299 -5.49 4.00 6.20
N ASN A 300 -6.28 3.07 5.65
CA ASN A 300 -5.83 1.70 5.42
C ASN A 300 -4.68 1.64 4.39
N LYS A 301 -4.74 2.40 3.29
CA LYS A 301 -3.63 2.48 2.32
C LYS A 301 -2.32 2.97 2.96
N ILE A 302 -2.40 3.96 3.84
CA ILE A 302 -1.24 4.47 4.59
C ILE A 302 -0.72 3.40 5.56
N ALA A 303 -1.63 2.76 6.28
CA ALA A 303 -1.34 1.77 7.29
C ALA A 303 -0.57 0.55 6.73
N TYR A 304 -1.05 0.00 5.62
CA TYR A 304 -0.49 -1.22 5.01
C TYR A 304 0.57 -0.95 3.93
N GLY A 305 0.85 0.32 3.62
CA GLY A 305 1.84 0.71 2.59
C GLY A 305 3.30 0.35 2.90
N GLY A 306 3.62 0.03 4.17
CA GLY A 306 5.00 -0.29 4.60
C GLY A 306 5.49 -1.66 4.17
N GLU A 307 4.62 -2.66 4.04
CA GLU A 307 4.98 -4.03 3.68
C GLU A 307 5.59 -4.11 2.27
N ASN A 308 4.99 -3.43 1.33
CA ASN A 308 5.48 -3.37 -0.05
C ASN A 308 6.85 -2.68 -0.18
N GLN A 309 7.16 -1.73 0.68
CA GLN A 309 8.46 -1.07 0.70
C GLN A 309 9.58 -2.04 1.14
N MET A 310 9.30 -2.94 2.10
CA MET A 310 10.26 -3.95 2.54
C MET A 310 10.60 -4.94 1.42
N LEU A 311 9.61 -5.35 0.62
CA LEU A 311 9.80 -6.24 -0.52
C LEU A 311 10.74 -5.63 -1.58
N VAL A 312 10.59 -4.35 -1.86
CA VAL A 312 11.45 -3.66 -2.83
C VAL A 312 12.86 -3.45 -2.28
N GLU A 313 13.00 -3.13 -1.00
CA GLU A 313 14.31 -3.02 -0.37
C GLU A 313 15.07 -4.35 -0.40
N ASP A 314 14.42 -5.48 -0.11
CA ASP A 314 15.02 -6.81 -0.26
C ASP A 314 15.41 -7.10 -1.72
N SER A 315 14.53 -6.79 -2.66
CA SER A 315 14.79 -6.96 -4.09
C SER A 315 16.00 -6.15 -4.56
N LEU A 316 16.11 -4.89 -4.15
CA LEU A 316 17.27 -4.04 -4.45
C LEU A 316 18.55 -4.56 -3.80
N ASN A 317 18.51 -5.02 -2.56
CA ASN A 317 19.66 -5.59 -1.88
C ASN A 317 20.17 -6.87 -2.60
N ARG A 318 19.27 -7.69 -3.13
CA ARG A 318 19.63 -8.88 -3.94
C ARG A 318 20.28 -8.47 -5.27
N ILE A 319 19.77 -7.46 -5.93
CA ILE A 319 20.33 -6.89 -7.17
C ILE A 319 21.73 -6.33 -6.91
N GLU A 320 21.89 -5.50 -5.87
CA GLU A 320 23.17 -4.95 -5.46
C GLU A 320 24.17 -6.04 -5.03
N GLY A 321 23.69 -7.11 -4.42
CA GLY A 321 24.51 -8.26 -4.05
C GLY A 321 25.18 -8.92 -5.25
N ILE A 322 24.59 -8.88 -6.44
CA ILE A 322 25.22 -9.32 -7.68
C ILE A 322 26.15 -8.22 -8.23
N LEU A 323 25.67 -6.98 -8.34
CA LEU A 323 26.41 -5.86 -8.96
C LEU A 323 27.69 -5.47 -8.18
N ASN A 324 27.74 -5.73 -6.89
CA ASN A 324 28.91 -5.44 -6.06
C ASN A 324 29.97 -6.56 -6.10
N ARG A 325 29.75 -7.66 -6.82
CA ARG A 325 30.77 -8.70 -6.99
C ARG A 325 31.87 -8.22 -7.93
N LYS A 326 33.11 -8.57 -7.62
CA LYS A 326 34.25 -8.17 -8.43
C LYS A 326 34.24 -8.91 -9.77
N PRO A 327 34.35 -8.18 -10.90
CA PRO A 327 34.52 -8.81 -12.21
C PRO A 327 35.88 -9.56 -12.30
N LEU A 328 36.01 -10.41 -13.31
CA LEU A 328 37.31 -10.97 -13.67
C LEU A 328 38.28 -9.82 -13.98
N PRO A 329 39.55 -9.87 -13.49
CA PRO A 329 40.56 -8.93 -13.92
C PRO A 329 40.76 -9.11 -15.44
N GLU A 330 40.82 -7.96 -16.15
CA GLU A 330 41.16 -7.93 -17.59
C GLU A 330 42.60 -8.38 -17.83
#